data_cac77b6fc80086c39cf0be153534d8b1
#
_entry.id   cac77b6fc80086c39cf0be153534d8b1
#
_cell.length_a   1.000
_cell.length_b   1.000
_cell.length_c   1.000
_cell.angle_alpha   90.00
_cell.angle_beta   90.00
_cell.angle_gamma   90.00
#
_symmetry.space_group_name_H-M   'P 1'
#
loop_
_entity.id
_entity.type
_entity.pdbx_description
1 polymer ?
#
loop_
_entity_poly.entity_id
_entity_poly.type
_entity_poly.pdbx_seq_one_letter_code
_entity_poly.pdbx_strand_id
1 'polypeptide(L)'
;MILLKYTAAALALLPASAMADEWDDDIVVTASGFEQPRSETGQAIDIVDRERLDQLQSATIGDALQSVPGVTVAARGGLGGQTSAFLRGGNSSQTLVLIDGVRINDLTSPNGAFDFGTLMTGNIGQVEVLRGPNSVIWGSQAIGGVVNIQSLAPADGFEGRFGAEYGAADTKRVNANIAVTSGAFEGSLGGSYVDAQGISALAGGTERDGFENVAGNGRLKVNISDAFNLDFRGYYNHATVEYDSAFGIGANALPVTRNRQFVGYVGANVVAFDGRMQTRIAYTRTDIRRLGTDPVVFSFNNFIVRGSIGRAEYHTAFDVNDALTLTAGLEYERSFASTSFEGAAADIARNQVASGFGQIIVRPVTGLTMTGGVRRDKYNDYGGQTTLGGNIAFTPNDGRTMLRATYGEGFRAPTLSEGQPPYGNPALRPETARNFDLGFEQQILNGTARFFATYFNRRSTDLIAFSFATFQSENIDRVKSTGVETGFNLTPTDRLDIRASYTLVDAVNRSVGANFGNQLALRPQHSGSLTVDWQMPIGLSVGSSVLLIGNSFDDASNSVALDGYALVGLRASLPINDRLELYGRVDNIFDVQYTVVAGYNSFGRNAAVGVRAKF
;
A
#
# COMPACT_ATOMS: atom_id res chain seq x y z
N MET A 1 17.62 -38.68 11.87
CA MET A 1 17.20 -39.01 13.24
C MET A 1 18.35 -38.68 14.18
N ILE A 2 18.41 -37.43 14.64
CA ILE A 2 19.36 -36.98 15.68
C ILE A 2 18.58 -36.10 16.64
N LEU A 3 18.63 -36.47 17.92
CA LEU A 3 17.91 -35.87 19.03
C LEU A 3 18.36 -34.44 19.32
N LEU A 4 17.39 -33.53 19.43
CA LEU A 4 17.57 -32.26 20.15
C LEU A 4 17.28 -32.50 21.64
N LYS A 5 18.28 -32.33 22.48
CA LYS A 5 18.15 -32.35 23.94
C LYS A 5 17.84 -30.92 24.44
N TYR A 6 16.86 -30.88 25.32
CA TYR A 6 16.32 -29.72 26.04
C TYR A 6 17.38 -28.94 26.81
N THR A 7 17.35 -27.62 26.68
CA THR A 7 17.80 -26.69 27.72
C THR A 7 16.64 -25.75 28.06
N ALA A 8 15.95 -26.00 29.15
CA ALA A 8 15.00 -25.12 29.76
C ALA A 8 15.76 -24.02 30.51
N ALA A 9 15.74 -22.81 30.00
CA ALA A 9 16.16 -21.62 30.75
C ALA A 9 14.96 -21.11 31.56
N ALA A 10 15.10 -21.08 32.88
CA ALA A 10 14.12 -20.56 33.81
C ALA A 10 14.02 -19.03 33.62
N LEU A 11 12.87 -18.58 33.10
CA LEU A 11 12.51 -17.16 33.06
C LEU A 11 12.11 -16.75 34.49
N ALA A 12 12.92 -15.92 35.15
CA ALA A 12 12.57 -15.30 36.43
C ALA A 12 11.43 -14.30 36.21
N LEU A 13 10.27 -14.59 36.79
CA LEU A 13 9.11 -13.71 36.87
C LEU A 13 9.44 -12.53 37.81
N LEU A 14 9.74 -11.38 37.25
CA LEU A 14 9.68 -10.10 37.98
C LEU A 14 8.23 -9.57 37.91
N PRO A 15 7.68 -9.02 39.00
CA PRO A 15 6.36 -8.41 38.96
C PRO A 15 6.42 -7.10 38.18
N ALA A 16 5.99 -7.11 36.95
CA ALA A 16 5.69 -5.90 36.21
C ALA A 16 4.37 -5.33 36.72
N SER A 17 4.40 -4.17 37.32
CA SER A 17 3.24 -3.31 37.42
C SER A 17 2.97 -2.74 36.02
N ALA A 18 2.41 -3.59 35.14
CA ALA A 18 1.94 -3.15 33.85
C ALA A 18 0.70 -2.27 34.08
N MET A 19 0.80 -0.98 33.79
CA MET A 19 -0.35 -0.23 33.35
C MET A 19 -0.88 -0.98 32.13
N ALA A 20 -2.13 -1.44 32.16
CA ALA A 20 -2.82 -1.91 30.98
C ALA A 20 -2.94 -0.67 30.08
N ASP A 21 -2.15 -0.59 29.03
CA ASP A 21 -2.48 0.27 27.92
C ASP A 21 -3.84 -0.22 27.44
N GLU A 22 -4.86 0.64 27.61
CA GLU A 22 -6.07 0.57 26.80
C GLU A 22 -5.60 0.38 25.35
N TRP A 23 -6.33 -0.38 24.55
CA TRP A 23 -6.08 -0.46 23.13
C TRP A 23 -5.71 0.94 22.66
N ASP A 24 -4.47 1.10 22.21
CA ASP A 24 -4.10 2.30 21.48
C ASP A 24 -5.07 2.32 20.30
N ASP A 25 -6.14 3.13 20.45
CA ASP A 25 -7.24 3.17 19.50
C ASP A 25 -6.73 3.97 18.32
N ASP A 26 -5.83 3.32 17.55
CA ASP A 26 -5.33 3.83 16.29
C ASP A 26 -6.50 4.39 15.49
N ILE A 27 -6.44 5.67 15.20
CA ILE A 27 -7.44 6.31 14.36
C ILE A 27 -7.16 5.96 12.91
N VAL A 28 -8.18 5.42 12.25
CA VAL A 28 -8.12 5.03 10.83
C VAL A 28 -9.14 5.82 10.01
N VAL A 29 -8.76 6.17 8.79
CA VAL A 29 -9.61 6.90 7.85
C VAL A 29 -10.07 6.00 6.71
N THR A 30 -9.27 4.99 6.37
CA THR A 30 -9.49 4.14 5.17
C THR A 30 -10.79 3.34 5.21
N ALA A 31 -11.31 3.03 6.40
CA ALA A 31 -12.49 2.18 6.54
C ALA A 31 -13.79 2.90 6.19
N SER A 32 -13.96 4.17 6.62
CA SER A 32 -15.22 4.92 6.47
C SER A 32 -15.09 6.22 5.68
N GLY A 33 -13.87 6.66 5.38
CA GLY A 33 -13.60 7.97 4.79
C GLY A 33 -13.60 9.12 5.80
N PHE A 34 -13.87 8.85 7.07
CA PHE A 34 -13.76 9.74 8.22
C PHE A 34 -12.93 9.06 9.31
N GLU A 35 -12.38 9.86 10.22
CA GLU A 35 -11.64 9.37 11.37
C GLU A 35 -12.56 8.51 12.26
N GLN A 36 -12.12 7.29 12.57
CA GLN A 36 -12.81 6.39 13.48
C GLN A 36 -11.80 5.50 14.21
N PRO A 37 -12.11 5.04 15.43
CA PRO A 37 -11.30 4.07 16.13
C PRO A 37 -11.18 2.75 15.36
N ARG A 38 -9.98 2.17 15.32
CA ARG A 38 -9.75 0.85 14.70
C ARG A 38 -10.61 -0.24 15.34
N SER A 39 -10.88 -0.14 16.63
CA SER A 39 -11.74 -1.05 17.40
C SER A 39 -13.20 -1.09 16.90
N GLU A 40 -13.67 -0.04 16.23
CA GLU A 40 -15.02 0.07 15.68
C GLU A 40 -15.15 -0.45 14.25
N THR A 41 -14.06 -0.88 13.61
CA THR A 41 -14.14 -1.43 12.25
C THR A 41 -13.98 -2.95 12.23
N GLY A 42 -14.91 -3.62 11.57
CA GLY A 42 -14.84 -5.08 11.33
C GLY A 42 -13.85 -5.47 10.22
N GLN A 43 -13.20 -4.51 9.55
CA GLN A 43 -12.25 -4.75 8.48
C GLN A 43 -10.84 -5.01 9.04
N ALA A 44 -10.02 -5.80 8.31
CA ALA A 44 -8.64 -6.04 8.68
C ALA A 44 -7.77 -4.85 8.23
N ILE A 45 -7.29 -4.06 9.17
CA ILE A 45 -6.43 -2.89 8.92
C ILE A 45 -5.13 -3.06 9.68
N ASP A 46 -4.01 -2.81 9.00
CA ASP A 46 -2.69 -2.65 9.60
C ASP A 46 -2.18 -1.24 9.36
N ILE A 47 -1.48 -0.73 10.37
CA ILE A 47 -0.86 0.58 10.35
C ILE A 47 0.64 0.40 10.49
N VAL A 48 1.39 1.00 9.56
CA VAL A 48 2.84 1.14 9.64
C VAL A 48 3.11 2.63 9.84
N ASP A 49 3.25 3.04 11.09
CA ASP A 49 3.49 4.42 11.48
C ASP A 49 4.94 4.88 11.23
N ARG A 50 5.23 6.14 11.51
CA ARG A 50 6.57 6.71 11.33
C ARG A 50 7.63 6.00 12.18
N GLU A 51 7.31 5.68 13.43
CA GLU A 51 8.23 4.99 14.31
C GLU A 51 8.59 3.61 13.76
N ARG A 52 7.58 2.88 13.30
CA ARG A 52 7.79 1.56 12.67
C ARG A 52 8.57 1.64 11.37
N LEU A 53 8.33 2.65 10.54
CA LEU A 53 9.13 2.90 9.31
C LEU A 53 10.60 3.19 9.66
N ASP A 54 10.84 3.96 10.71
CA ASP A 54 12.18 4.27 11.22
C ASP A 54 12.88 3.04 11.82
N GLN A 55 12.16 2.22 12.58
CA GLN A 55 12.65 0.95 13.12
C GLN A 55 13.03 -0.03 12.00
N LEU A 56 12.14 -0.22 11.01
CA LEU A 56 12.39 -1.11 9.87
C LEU A 56 13.51 -0.59 8.97
N GLN A 57 13.83 0.70 9.02
CA GLN A 57 14.76 1.38 8.11
C GLN A 57 14.43 1.10 6.62
N SER A 58 13.14 0.90 6.30
CA SER A 58 12.69 0.60 4.95
C SER A 58 12.98 1.74 4.01
N ALA A 59 13.50 1.41 2.84
CA ALA A 59 13.86 2.38 1.81
C ALA A 59 12.66 2.88 1.03
N THR A 60 11.79 1.95 0.63
CA THR A 60 10.60 2.18 -0.17
C THR A 60 9.34 1.77 0.60
N ILE A 61 8.20 2.27 0.17
CA ILE A 61 6.90 1.80 0.69
C ILE A 61 6.70 0.32 0.36
N GLY A 62 7.19 -0.15 -0.81
CA GLY A 62 7.16 -1.56 -1.16
C GLY A 62 7.84 -2.45 -0.12
N ASP A 63 9.02 -2.05 0.40
CA ASP A 63 9.73 -2.78 1.46
C ASP A 63 8.92 -2.80 2.77
N ALA A 64 8.35 -1.66 3.16
CA ALA A 64 7.53 -1.57 4.36
C ALA A 64 6.28 -2.47 4.29
N LEU A 65 5.65 -2.54 3.12
CA LEU A 65 4.47 -3.39 2.88
C LEU A 65 4.75 -4.90 3.02
N GLN A 66 5.99 -5.36 2.84
CA GLN A 66 6.36 -6.77 3.04
C GLN A 66 6.22 -7.22 4.51
N SER A 67 6.19 -6.29 5.45
CA SER A 67 5.95 -6.60 6.87
C SER A 67 4.46 -6.80 7.19
N VAL A 68 3.55 -6.42 6.30
CA VAL A 68 2.10 -6.46 6.50
C VAL A 68 1.56 -7.84 6.11
N PRO A 69 0.79 -8.51 6.99
CA PRO A 69 0.19 -9.81 6.68
C PRO A 69 -0.70 -9.72 5.43
N GLY A 70 -0.69 -10.77 4.59
CA GLY A 70 -1.51 -10.83 3.39
C GLY A 70 -1.03 -9.98 2.21
N VAL A 71 0.10 -9.29 2.35
CA VAL A 71 0.72 -8.52 1.28
C VAL A 71 1.93 -9.26 0.72
N THR A 72 1.99 -9.37 -0.60
CA THR A 72 3.16 -9.88 -1.33
C THR A 72 3.62 -8.79 -2.29
N VAL A 73 4.92 -8.54 -2.34
CA VAL A 73 5.53 -7.54 -3.21
C VAL A 73 6.42 -8.22 -4.24
N ALA A 74 6.25 -7.86 -5.51
CA ALA A 74 7.11 -8.32 -6.59
C ALA A 74 7.76 -7.13 -7.29
N ALA A 75 9.08 -7.04 -7.18
CA ALA A 75 9.91 -6.04 -7.80
C ALA A 75 10.71 -6.64 -8.98
N ARG A 76 10.87 -5.88 -10.05
CA ARG A 76 11.63 -6.24 -11.24
C ARG A 76 12.94 -5.47 -11.25
N GLY A 77 14.04 -6.15 -10.98
CA GLY A 77 15.36 -5.54 -10.95
C GLY A 77 15.64 -4.74 -9.67
N GLY A 78 16.46 -3.69 -9.81
CA GLY A 78 16.95 -2.85 -8.72
C GLY A 78 15.95 -1.81 -8.20
N LEU A 79 16.48 -0.83 -7.47
CA LEU A 79 15.70 0.30 -6.95
C LEU A 79 15.11 1.11 -8.12
N GLY A 80 13.85 1.53 -8.00
CA GLY A 80 13.10 2.19 -9.07
C GLY A 80 12.46 1.23 -10.09
N GLY A 81 12.83 -0.04 -10.10
CA GLY A 81 12.20 -1.06 -10.94
C GLY A 81 10.72 -1.24 -10.62
N GLN A 82 9.95 -1.64 -11.63
CA GLN A 82 8.50 -1.82 -11.47
C GLN A 82 8.18 -2.73 -10.29
N THR A 83 7.46 -2.22 -9.31
CA THR A 83 7.13 -2.91 -8.07
C THR A 83 5.62 -3.00 -7.88
N SER A 84 5.11 -4.22 -7.83
CA SER A 84 3.69 -4.54 -7.65
C SER A 84 3.41 -5.07 -6.26
N ALA A 85 2.32 -4.63 -5.64
CA ALA A 85 1.82 -5.19 -4.39
C ALA A 85 0.52 -5.96 -4.64
N PHE A 86 0.44 -7.16 -4.06
CA PHE A 86 -0.70 -8.07 -4.18
C PHE A 86 -1.30 -8.32 -2.80
N LEU A 87 -2.54 -7.91 -2.60
CA LEU A 87 -3.26 -8.09 -1.35
C LEU A 87 -4.09 -9.37 -1.42
N ARG A 88 -3.81 -10.34 -0.52
CA ARG A 88 -4.55 -11.62 -0.41
C ARG A 88 -4.69 -12.34 -1.75
N GLY A 89 -3.61 -12.36 -2.55
CA GLY A 89 -3.59 -12.97 -3.88
C GLY A 89 -4.37 -12.23 -4.97
N GLY A 90 -4.87 -11.01 -4.71
CA GLY A 90 -5.47 -10.14 -5.72
C GLY A 90 -4.46 -9.63 -6.75
N ASN A 91 -4.93 -9.11 -7.87
CA ASN A 91 -4.08 -8.41 -8.81
C ASN A 91 -3.67 -7.04 -8.25
N SER A 92 -2.47 -6.56 -8.59
CA SER A 92 -2.01 -5.22 -8.18
C SER A 92 -2.93 -4.10 -8.65
N SER A 93 -3.62 -4.28 -9.79
CA SER A 93 -4.65 -3.37 -10.31
C SER A 93 -5.92 -3.32 -9.46
N GLN A 94 -6.12 -4.27 -8.55
CA GLN A 94 -7.26 -4.37 -7.64
C GLN A 94 -6.98 -3.70 -6.29
N THR A 95 -5.81 -3.09 -6.12
CA THR A 95 -5.44 -2.32 -4.93
C THR A 95 -5.55 -0.84 -5.22
N LEU A 96 -6.41 -0.15 -4.48
CA LEU A 96 -6.46 1.30 -4.53
C LEU A 96 -5.31 1.88 -3.70
N VAL A 97 -4.58 2.82 -4.26
CA VAL A 97 -3.50 3.52 -3.57
C VAL A 97 -3.85 5.00 -3.45
N LEU A 98 -3.71 5.52 -2.23
CA LEU A 98 -3.98 6.90 -1.89
C LEU A 98 -2.73 7.57 -1.33
N ILE A 99 -2.54 8.85 -1.62
CA ILE A 99 -1.66 9.75 -0.85
C ILE A 99 -2.50 10.84 -0.24
N ASP A 100 -2.46 10.96 1.08
CA ASP A 100 -3.26 11.90 1.86
C ASP A 100 -4.76 11.86 1.48
N GLY A 101 -5.30 10.65 1.22
CA GLY A 101 -6.67 10.42 0.82
C GLY A 101 -6.97 10.67 -0.66
N VAL A 102 -6.01 11.11 -1.46
CA VAL A 102 -6.18 11.33 -2.91
C VAL A 102 -5.70 10.11 -3.70
N ARG A 103 -6.51 9.65 -4.63
CA ARG A 103 -6.19 8.51 -5.51
C ARG A 103 -5.00 8.79 -6.41
N ILE A 104 -4.02 7.88 -6.41
CA ILE A 104 -2.79 7.99 -7.21
C ILE A 104 -2.56 6.81 -8.16
N ASN A 105 -3.50 5.88 -8.27
CA ASN A 105 -3.40 4.79 -9.25
C ASN A 105 -3.17 5.34 -10.66
N ASP A 106 -2.31 4.68 -11.41
CA ASP A 106 -1.93 5.12 -12.74
C ASP A 106 -2.95 4.68 -13.80
N LEU A 107 -3.86 5.58 -14.17
CA LEU A 107 -4.85 5.35 -15.23
C LEU A 107 -4.22 5.17 -16.63
N THR A 108 -2.93 5.48 -16.78
CA THR A 108 -2.18 5.32 -18.02
C THR A 108 -1.40 4.01 -18.08
N SER A 109 -1.30 3.31 -16.96
CA SER A 109 -0.78 1.94 -16.91
C SER A 109 -1.74 1.00 -17.64
N PRO A 110 -1.23 0.02 -18.39
CA PRO A 110 -2.09 -0.92 -19.13
C PRO A 110 -3.19 -1.56 -18.27
N ASN A 111 -2.91 -1.85 -17.01
CA ASN A 111 -3.88 -2.48 -16.10
C ASN A 111 -4.32 -1.56 -14.93
N GLY A 112 -3.87 -0.31 -14.88
CA GLY A 112 -4.22 0.64 -13.82
C GLY A 112 -3.59 0.36 -12.46
N ALA A 113 -2.60 -0.54 -12.38
CA ALA A 113 -1.87 -0.79 -11.14
C ALA A 113 -0.98 0.41 -10.78
N PHE A 114 -0.80 0.61 -9.48
CA PHE A 114 0.20 1.56 -8.98
C PHE A 114 1.58 0.89 -8.91
N ASP A 115 2.61 1.63 -9.29
CA ASP A 115 4.00 1.21 -9.21
C ASP A 115 4.64 1.75 -7.93
N PHE A 116 4.92 0.87 -6.96
CA PHE A 116 5.54 1.22 -5.67
C PHE A 116 7.05 1.44 -5.76
N GLY A 117 7.69 1.15 -6.90
CA GLY A 117 9.14 1.24 -7.06
C GLY A 117 9.72 2.65 -6.92
N THR A 118 8.89 3.67 -7.16
CA THR A 118 9.32 5.07 -7.09
C THR A 118 8.88 5.79 -5.82
N LEU A 119 8.24 5.09 -4.86
CA LEU A 119 7.67 5.68 -3.66
C LEU A 119 8.55 5.44 -2.44
N MET A 120 9.24 6.49 -2.01
CA MET A 120 10.20 6.47 -0.89
C MET A 120 9.52 6.74 0.45
N THR A 121 10.11 6.23 1.56
CA THR A 121 9.57 6.39 2.92
C THR A 121 9.92 7.72 3.58
N GLY A 122 10.89 8.47 3.07
CA GLY A 122 11.49 9.64 3.76
C GLY A 122 10.52 10.74 4.18
N ASN A 123 9.42 10.92 3.46
CA ASN A 123 8.43 11.99 3.69
C ASN A 123 7.10 11.44 4.22
N ILE A 124 7.03 10.17 4.57
CA ILE A 124 5.79 9.49 4.94
C ILE A 124 5.69 9.41 6.47
N GLY A 125 4.52 9.77 6.98
CA GLY A 125 4.19 9.65 8.40
C GLY A 125 3.60 8.30 8.75
N GLN A 126 2.71 7.76 7.87
CA GLN A 126 1.97 6.54 8.15
C GLN A 126 1.53 5.87 6.86
N VAL A 127 1.40 4.54 6.90
CA VAL A 127 0.79 3.74 5.84
C VAL A 127 -0.32 2.88 6.45
N GLU A 128 -1.57 3.13 6.05
CA GLU A 128 -2.70 2.27 6.40
C GLU A 128 -2.93 1.24 5.28
N VAL A 129 -3.05 -0.02 5.63
CA VAL A 129 -3.33 -1.12 4.70
C VAL A 129 -4.63 -1.80 5.09
N LEU A 130 -5.69 -1.47 4.37
CA LEU A 130 -7.00 -2.11 4.52
C LEU A 130 -7.09 -3.27 3.55
N ARG A 131 -7.35 -4.47 4.05
CA ARG A 131 -7.45 -5.70 3.25
C ARG A 131 -8.90 -6.12 3.04
N GLY A 132 -9.21 -6.48 1.81
CA GLY A 132 -10.56 -6.80 1.38
C GLY A 132 -11.29 -5.63 0.72
N PRO A 133 -12.42 -5.88 0.03
CA PRO A 133 -13.13 -4.85 -0.70
C PRO A 133 -13.66 -3.72 0.19
N ASN A 134 -13.43 -2.49 -0.24
CA ASN A 134 -14.01 -1.29 0.33
C ASN A 134 -14.57 -0.35 -0.76
N SER A 135 -15.20 -0.93 -1.77
CA SER A 135 -15.74 -0.16 -2.89
C SER A 135 -16.96 0.68 -2.53
N VAL A 136 -17.61 0.47 -1.38
CA VAL A 136 -18.70 1.36 -0.91
C VAL A 136 -18.17 2.77 -0.67
N ILE A 137 -17.04 2.93 -0.03
CA ILE A 137 -16.44 4.24 0.26
C ILE A 137 -15.59 4.72 -0.93
N TRP A 138 -14.73 3.86 -1.46
CA TRP A 138 -13.67 4.27 -2.39
C TRP A 138 -13.98 3.99 -3.87
N GLY A 139 -15.07 3.27 -4.18
CA GLY A 139 -15.47 2.94 -5.55
C GLY A 139 -14.55 1.96 -6.24
N SER A 140 -14.34 2.18 -7.54
CA SER A 140 -13.51 1.32 -8.39
C SER A 140 -12.08 1.18 -7.88
N GLN A 141 -11.45 0.03 -8.10
CA GLN A 141 -10.10 -0.41 -7.70
C GLN A 141 -9.95 -0.81 -6.21
N ALA A 142 -10.81 -0.35 -5.31
CA ALA A 142 -10.82 -0.83 -3.92
C ALA A 142 -11.45 -2.24 -3.78
N ILE A 143 -11.12 -3.14 -4.68
CA ILE A 143 -11.67 -4.51 -4.78
C ILE A 143 -10.81 -5.52 -4.02
N GLY A 144 -9.51 -5.34 -3.98
CA GLY A 144 -8.55 -6.15 -3.22
C GLY A 144 -8.20 -5.55 -1.86
N GLY A 145 -8.27 -4.23 -1.77
CA GLY A 145 -7.94 -3.45 -0.59
C GLY A 145 -7.57 -2.01 -0.91
N VAL A 146 -7.18 -1.29 0.12
CA VAL A 146 -6.72 0.10 0.02
C VAL A 146 -5.38 0.25 0.75
N VAL A 147 -4.43 0.90 0.11
CA VAL A 147 -3.18 1.37 0.74
C VAL A 147 -3.24 2.88 0.78
N ASN A 148 -3.40 3.46 1.97
CA ASN A 148 -3.43 4.89 2.16
C ASN A 148 -2.13 5.36 2.80
N ILE A 149 -1.38 6.15 2.07
CA ILE A 149 -0.09 6.68 2.45
C ILE A 149 -0.32 8.11 2.91
N GLN A 150 0.04 8.38 4.15
CA GLN A 150 -0.13 9.71 4.73
C GLN A 150 1.23 10.39 4.88
N SER A 151 1.32 11.61 4.42
CA SER A 151 2.48 12.46 4.68
C SER A 151 2.59 12.78 6.18
N LEU A 152 3.75 13.25 6.59
CA LEU A 152 3.99 13.59 8.00
C LEU A 152 2.93 14.59 8.50
N ALA A 153 2.29 14.26 9.60
CA ALA A 153 1.28 15.12 10.21
C ALA A 153 1.91 16.41 10.78
N PRO A 154 1.17 17.53 10.84
CA PRO A 154 1.57 18.68 11.63
C PRO A 154 1.79 18.28 13.09
N ALA A 155 2.83 18.86 13.72
CA ALA A 155 3.14 18.66 15.12
C ALA A 155 2.74 19.90 15.92
N ASP A 156 2.50 19.74 17.21
CA ASP A 156 2.30 20.87 18.13
C ASP A 156 3.60 21.70 18.21
N GLY A 157 3.48 22.99 17.90
CA GLY A 157 4.62 23.87 17.79
C GLY A 157 5.39 23.69 16.49
N PHE A 158 6.71 23.54 16.54
CA PHE A 158 7.58 23.35 15.39
C PHE A 158 8.37 22.04 15.51
N GLU A 159 8.35 21.22 14.49
CA GLU A 159 9.18 20.03 14.38
C GLU A 159 9.89 20.02 13.02
N GLY A 160 11.20 19.75 13.05
CA GLY A 160 12.00 19.50 11.86
C GLY A 160 12.65 18.12 11.92
N ARG A 161 12.72 17.45 10.77
CA ARG A 161 13.41 16.17 10.60
C ARG A 161 14.29 16.23 9.36
N PHE A 162 15.49 15.69 9.48
CA PHE A 162 16.43 15.54 8.39
C PHE A 162 17.01 14.12 8.40
N GLY A 163 17.21 13.54 7.24
CA GLY A 163 17.86 12.24 7.07
C GLY A 163 18.81 12.25 5.90
N ALA A 164 19.95 11.59 6.06
CA ALA A 164 20.89 11.31 4.98
C ALA A 164 21.39 9.86 5.11
N GLU A 165 21.48 9.15 4.00
CA GLU A 165 21.88 7.75 3.93
C GLU A 165 22.78 7.50 2.72
N TYR A 166 23.78 6.65 2.90
CA TYR A 166 24.61 6.11 1.84
C TYR A 166 24.59 4.58 1.90
N GLY A 167 24.37 3.92 0.77
CA GLY A 167 24.20 2.48 0.71
C GLY A 167 24.81 1.81 -0.51
N ALA A 168 24.58 0.51 -0.61
CA ALA A 168 25.02 -0.32 -1.73
C ALA A 168 24.56 0.24 -3.08
N ALA A 169 25.24 -0.16 -4.17
CA ALA A 169 25.01 0.34 -5.52
C ALA A 169 25.12 1.88 -5.63
N ASP A 170 26.02 2.49 -4.85
CA ASP A 170 26.23 3.94 -4.75
C ASP A 170 24.92 4.71 -4.48
N THR A 171 24.05 4.14 -3.64
CA THR A 171 22.76 4.74 -3.32
C THR A 171 22.94 5.88 -2.32
N LYS A 172 22.51 7.07 -2.70
CA LYS A 172 22.47 8.28 -1.86
C LYS A 172 21.03 8.69 -1.64
N ARG A 173 20.66 8.93 -0.39
CA ARG A 173 19.32 9.40 -0.04
C ARG A 173 19.42 10.57 0.90
N VAL A 174 18.58 11.57 0.67
CA VAL A 174 18.41 12.72 1.55
C VAL A 174 16.94 13.02 1.66
N ASN A 175 16.47 13.29 2.86
CA ASN A 175 15.11 13.79 3.08
C ASN A 175 15.09 14.87 4.16
N ALA A 176 14.17 15.81 4.02
CA ALA A 176 13.92 16.84 5.01
C ALA A 176 12.41 17.07 5.14
N ASN A 177 11.95 17.25 6.36
CA ASN A 177 10.55 17.53 6.67
C ASN A 177 10.47 18.59 7.74
N ILE A 178 9.49 19.48 7.62
CA ILE A 178 9.12 20.44 8.66
C ILE A 178 7.62 20.34 8.91
N ALA A 179 7.22 20.47 10.16
CA ALA A 179 5.82 20.50 10.57
C ALA A 179 5.62 21.62 11.59
N VAL A 180 4.49 22.29 11.53
CA VAL A 180 4.18 23.41 12.42
C VAL A 180 2.69 23.52 12.67
N THR A 181 2.33 23.78 13.93
CA THR A 181 1.00 24.26 14.31
C THR A 181 1.17 25.59 15.05
N SER A 182 0.53 26.64 14.54
CA SER A 182 0.60 27.99 15.12
C SER A 182 -0.70 28.74 14.87
N GLY A 183 -1.47 28.98 15.92
CA GLY A 183 -2.76 29.66 15.86
C GLY A 183 -3.73 28.94 14.91
N ALA A 184 -4.17 29.65 13.85
CA ALA A 184 -5.10 29.10 12.87
C ALA A 184 -4.45 28.16 11.82
N PHE A 185 -3.12 28.00 11.83
CA PHE A 185 -2.40 27.29 10.77
C PHE A 185 -1.81 25.98 11.29
N GLU A 186 -2.09 24.90 10.60
CA GLU A 186 -1.46 23.60 10.77
C GLU A 186 -0.83 23.22 9.43
N GLY A 187 0.47 22.99 9.37
CA GLY A 187 1.15 22.70 8.12
C GLY A 187 2.31 21.75 8.23
N SER A 188 2.59 21.04 7.16
CA SER A 188 3.81 20.26 6.98
C SER A 188 4.31 20.37 5.54
N LEU A 189 5.62 20.31 5.38
CA LEU A 189 6.30 20.29 4.09
C LEU A 189 7.45 19.28 4.15
N GLY A 190 7.53 18.40 3.16
CA GLY A 190 8.57 17.39 3.05
C GLY A 190 9.17 17.32 1.65
N GLY A 191 10.45 16.94 1.59
CA GLY A 191 11.15 16.69 0.35
C GLY A 191 12.14 15.54 0.48
N SER A 192 12.35 14.76 -0.58
CA SER A 192 13.34 13.70 -0.66
C SER A 192 14.03 13.65 -2.01
N TYR A 193 15.29 13.25 -1.97
CA TYR A 193 16.11 12.97 -3.14
C TYR A 193 16.78 11.61 -2.99
N VAL A 194 16.77 10.83 -4.07
CA VAL A 194 17.47 9.55 -4.16
C VAL A 194 18.25 9.51 -5.48
N ASP A 195 19.50 9.08 -5.42
CA ASP A 195 20.36 8.79 -6.55
C ASP A 195 21.05 7.44 -6.31
N ALA A 196 20.91 6.51 -7.24
CA ALA A 196 21.50 5.18 -7.15
C ALA A 196 22.02 4.74 -8.52
N GLN A 197 23.21 4.16 -8.56
CA GLN A 197 23.72 3.55 -9.79
C GLN A 197 23.00 2.23 -10.11
N GLY A 198 22.33 1.61 -9.12
CA GLY A 198 21.55 0.41 -9.30
C GLY A 198 22.36 -0.86 -9.59
N ILE A 199 21.65 -1.87 -10.02
CA ILE A 199 22.17 -3.16 -10.54
C ILE A 199 21.55 -3.40 -11.91
N SER A 200 22.14 -4.29 -12.75
CA SER A 200 21.44 -4.70 -13.98
C SER A 200 20.09 -5.30 -13.67
N ALA A 201 19.03 -4.83 -14.30
CA ALA A 201 17.67 -5.30 -14.05
C ALA A 201 17.47 -6.73 -14.57
N LEU A 202 17.99 -7.06 -15.75
CA LEU A 202 17.88 -8.42 -16.32
C LEU A 202 19.04 -9.32 -15.89
N ALA A 203 18.73 -10.59 -15.67
CA ALA A 203 19.72 -11.63 -15.42
C ALA A 203 20.67 -11.79 -16.62
N GLY A 204 21.97 -11.78 -16.34
CA GLY A 204 23.01 -11.85 -17.36
C GLY A 204 23.44 -10.50 -17.94
N GLY A 205 22.81 -9.40 -17.55
CA GLY A 205 23.28 -8.04 -17.83
C GLY A 205 24.52 -7.68 -17.01
N THR A 206 25.31 -6.76 -17.53
CA THR A 206 26.58 -6.29 -16.91
C THR A 206 26.59 -4.80 -16.66
N GLU A 207 25.72 -4.02 -17.33
CA GLU A 207 25.51 -2.61 -17.03
C GLU A 207 24.72 -2.46 -15.73
N ARG A 208 24.60 -1.23 -15.27
CA ARG A 208 23.81 -0.87 -14.11
C ARG A 208 22.64 -0.02 -14.56
N ASP A 209 21.46 -0.37 -14.07
CA ASP A 209 20.24 0.40 -14.29
C ASP A 209 20.09 1.41 -13.17
N GLY A 210 20.36 2.67 -13.49
CA GLY A 210 20.34 3.78 -12.55
C GLY A 210 18.94 4.23 -12.18
N PHE A 211 18.82 4.83 -11.01
CA PHE A 211 17.58 5.39 -10.49
C PHE A 211 17.82 6.75 -9.86
N GLU A 212 17.07 7.75 -10.31
CA GLU A 212 17.01 9.07 -9.69
C GLU A 212 15.57 9.41 -9.33
N ASN A 213 15.33 9.93 -8.13
CA ASN A 213 14.01 10.34 -7.68
C ASN A 213 14.03 11.62 -6.87
N VAL A 214 13.16 12.55 -7.22
CA VAL A 214 12.84 13.75 -6.45
C VAL A 214 11.37 13.69 -6.08
N ALA A 215 11.05 13.71 -4.79
CA ALA A 215 9.68 13.77 -4.32
C ALA A 215 9.50 14.91 -3.31
N GLY A 216 8.30 15.47 -3.28
CA GLY A 216 7.90 16.46 -2.29
C GLY A 216 6.43 16.37 -1.97
N ASN A 217 6.07 16.69 -0.75
CA ASN A 217 4.69 16.75 -0.27
C ASN A 217 4.50 17.95 0.63
N GLY A 218 3.26 18.44 0.70
CA GLY A 218 2.89 19.53 1.59
C GLY A 218 1.43 19.44 1.97
N ARG A 219 1.15 19.81 3.22
CA ARG A 219 -0.21 19.96 3.76
C ARG A 219 -0.32 21.31 4.44
N LEU A 220 -1.46 21.95 4.29
CA LEU A 220 -1.79 23.19 5.00
C LEU A 220 -3.28 23.17 5.33
N LYS A 221 -3.60 23.21 6.62
CA LYS A 221 -4.96 23.42 7.11
C LYS A 221 -5.05 24.80 7.75
N VAL A 222 -6.06 25.53 7.37
CA VAL A 222 -6.33 26.90 7.87
C VAL A 222 -7.65 26.87 8.62
N ASN A 223 -7.59 26.92 9.94
CA ASN A 223 -8.76 26.96 10.82
C ASN A 223 -9.32 28.39 10.87
N ILE A 224 -10.40 28.63 10.11
CA ILE A 224 -11.08 29.95 10.07
C ILE A 224 -11.92 30.14 11.34
N SER A 225 -12.51 29.06 11.83
CA SER A 225 -13.23 28.96 13.09
C SER A 225 -13.25 27.49 13.55
N ASP A 226 -13.76 27.23 14.75
CA ASP A 226 -13.95 25.84 15.25
C ASP A 226 -14.90 25.02 14.35
N ALA A 227 -15.77 25.71 13.60
CA ALA A 227 -16.76 25.09 12.72
C ALA A 227 -16.31 25.01 11.26
N PHE A 228 -15.23 25.69 10.84
CA PHE A 228 -14.87 25.77 9.43
C PHE A 228 -13.36 25.86 9.23
N ASN A 229 -12.81 24.97 8.42
CA ASN A 229 -11.44 25.03 7.97
C ASN A 229 -11.29 24.75 6.46
N LEU A 230 -10.19 25.24 5.91
CA LEU A 230 -9.71 24.94 4.56
C LEU A 230 -8.51 24.01 4.66
N ASP A 231 -8.47 23.01 3.78
CA ASP A 231 -7.42 21.98 3.73
C ASP A 231 -6.82 21.92 2.31
N PHE A 232 -5.51 22.07 2.23
CA PHE A 232 -4.73 22.03 0.99
C PHE A 232 -3.67 20.94 1.13
N ARG A 233 -3.58 20.08 0.12
CA ARG A 233 -2.57 19.00 0.07
C ARG A 233 -1.94 18.95 -1.30
N GLY A 234 -0.66 18.66 -1.36
CA GLY A 234 0.09 18.51 -2.59
C GLY A 234 1.13 17.40 -2.48
N TYR A 235 1.30 16.67 -3.56
CA TYR A 235 2.37 15.69 -3.73
C TYR A 235 2.94 15.81 -5.13
N TYR A 236 4.26 15.75 -5.23
CA TYR A 236 5.00 15.73 -6.49
C TYR A 236 6.04 14.63 -6.46
N ASN A 237 6.15 13.89 -7.55
CA ASN A 237 7.19 12.89 -7.76
C ASN A 237 7.76 13.05 -9.18
N HIS A 238 9.08 13.02 -9.29
CA HIS A 238 9.80 12.92 -10.55
C HIS A 238 10.85 11.83 -10.43
N ALA A 239 10.70 10.78 -11.22
CA ALA A 239 11.61 9.65 -11.25
C ALA A 239 12.20 9.46 -12.65
N THR A 240 13.51 9.24 -12.72
CA THR A 240 14.21 8.73 -13.89
C THR A 240 14.64 7.30 -13.57
N VAL A 241 14.23 6.35 -14.40
CA VAL A 241 14.50 4.92 -14.23
C VAL A 241 15.14 4.40 -15.50
N GLU A 242 16.34 3.88 -15.38
CA GLU A 242 16.98 3.07 -16.40
C GLU A 242 16.50 1.63 -16.22
N TYR A 243 16.29 0.90 -17.30
CA TYR A 243 15.77 -0.45 -17.24
C TYR A 243 16.12 -1.25 -18.47
N ASP A 244 16.18 -2.56 -18.34
CA ASP A 244 16.32 -3.48 -19.46
C ASP A 244 14.99 -3.78 -20.13
N SER A 245 15.02 -3.98 -21.44
CA SER A 245 13.85 -4.41 -22.21
C SER A 245 13.82 -5.93 -22.35
N ALA A 246 12.77 -6.56 -21.84
CA ALA A 246 12.52 -7.99 -22.02
C ALA A 246 12.17 -8.39 -23.47
N PHE A 247 11.83 -7.43 -24.33
CA PHE A 247 11.42 -7.67 -25.71
C PHE A 247 12.54 -7.35 -26.71
N GLY A 248 13.43 -8.32 -26.96
CA GLY A 248 14.22 -8.39 -28.17
C GLY A 248 15.54 -7.63 -28.23
N ILE A 249 15.92 -6.88 -27.20
CA ILE A 249 17.15 -6.06 -27.23
C ILE A 249 18.23 -6.62 -26.28
N GLY A 250 17.88 -7.53 -25.40
CA GLY A 250 18.83 -8.18 -24.49
C GLY A 250 19.17 -7.34 -23.25
N ALA A 251 19.82 -7.98 -22.30
CA ALA A 251 20.42 -7.33 -21.15
C ALA A 251 21.57 -6.43 -21.64
N ASN A 252 21.64 -5.21 -21.16
CA ASN A 252 22.51 -4.08 -21.55
C ASN A 252 21.89 -3.15 -22.64
N ALA A 253 20.58 -3.10 -22.75
CA ALA A 253 19.88 -2.02 -23.43
C ALA A 253 19.89 -0.77 -22.52
N LEU A 254 19.72 0.41 -23.08
CA LEU A 254 19.74 1.67 -22.34
C LEU A 254 18.41 2.44 -22.42
N PRO A 255 17.24 1.78 -22.31
CA PRO A 255 15.99 2.51 -22.27
C PRO A 255 15.85 3.26 -20.92
N VAL A 256 15.33 4.46 -21.00
CA VAL A 256 15.11 5.34 -19.85
C VAL A 256 13.65 5.77 -19.81
N THR A 257 13.03 5.64 -18.66
CA THR A 257 11.70 6.21 -18.42
C THR A 257 11.79 7.36 -17.43
N ARG A 258 11.17 8.50 -17.80
CA ARG A 258 11.02 9.67 -16.93
C ARG A 258 9.54 9.81 -16.58
N ASN A 259 9.23 9.62 -15.30
CA ASN A 259 7.89 9.71 -14.76
C ASN A 259 7.74 11.01 -13.98
N ARG A 260 6.63 11.72 -14.20
CA ARG A 260 6.19 12.84 -13.37
C ARG A 260 4.78 12.59 -12.89
N GLN A 261 4.56 12.74 -11.61
CA GLN A 261 3.24 12.70 -11.00
C GLN A 261 3.03 13.92 -10.12
N PHE A 262 1.91 14.59 -10.31
CA PHE A 262 1.44 15.66 -9.44
C PHE A 262 0.07 15.30 -8.89
N VAL A 263 -0.13 15.54 -7.60
CA VAL A 263 -1.39 15.36 -6.90
C VAL A 263 -1.69 16.64 -6.16
N GLY A 264 -2.89 17.18 -6.34
CA GLY A 264 -3.37 18.35 -5.62
C GLY A 264 -4.74 18.10 -5.01
N TYR A 265 -4.97 18.64 -3.84
CA TYR A 265 -6.23 18.60 -3.12
C TYR A 265 -6.55 19.99 -2.54
N VAL A 266 -7.76 20.42 -2.71
CA VAL A 266 -8.32 21.60 -2.04
C VAL A 266 -9.67 21.21 -1.46
N GLY A 267 -9.83 21.37 -0.16
CA GLY A 267 -11.05 21.02 0.56
C GLY A 267 -11.49 22.08 1.55
N ALA A 268 -12.79 22.06 1.82
CA ALA A 268 -13.43 22.83 2.89
C ALA A 268 -14.14 21.85 3.81
N ASN A 269 -13.85 21.92 5.09
CA ASN A 269 -14.48 21.09 6.12
C ASN A 269 -15.38 21.97 6.99
N VAL A 270 -16.59 21.49 7.22
CA VAL A 270 -17.63 22.16 8.04
C VAL A 270 -18.04 21.22 9.15
N VAL A 271 -18.02 21.71 10.36
CA VAL A 271 -18.55 21.04 11.55
C VAL A 271 -19.78 21.81 12.02
N ALA A 272 -20.90 21.12 12.22
CA ALA A 272 -22.16 21.73 12.61
C ALA A 272 -22.91 20.87 13.64
N PHE A 273 -24.00 21.44 14.21
CA PHE A 273 -24.84 20.75 15.22
C PHE A 273 -24.02 20.26 16.42
N ASP A 274 -23.21 21.15 17.00
CA ASP A 274 -22.35 20.87 18.15
C ASP A 274 -21.40 19.66 17.93
N GLY A 275 -20.79 19.60 16.73
CA GLY A 275 -19.84 18.55 16.37
C GLY A 275 -20.46 17.31 15.73
N ARG A 276 -21.79 17.13 15.79
CA ARG A 276 -22.46 15.93 15.27
C ARG A 276 -22.47 15.79 13.76
N MET A 277 -22.27 16.87 13.02
CA MET A 277 -22.18 16.81 11.56
C MET A 277 -20.80 17.27 11.10
N GLN A 278 -20.13 16.41 10.37
CA GLN A 278 -18.88 16.71 9.70
C GLN A 278 -19.10 16.60 8.19
N THR A 279 -18.82 17.66 7.47
CA THR A 279 -19.00 17.72 6.02
C THR A 279 -17.71 18.17 5.36
N ARG A 280 -17.31 17.47 4.31
CA ARG A 280 -16.17 17.81 3.46
C ARG A 280 -16.64 18.03 2.03
N ILE A 281 -16.24 19.17 1.45
CA ILE A 281 -16.37 19.46 0.03
C ILE A 281 -14.96 19.61 -0.51
N ALA A 282 -14.59 18.85 -1.53
CA ALA A 282 -13.23 18.88 -2.03
C ALA A 282 -13.16 18.77 -3.57
N TYR A 283 -12.05 19.25 -4.09
CA TYR A 283 -11.62 18.98 -5.46
C TYR A 283 -10.21 18.39 -5.43
N THR A 284 -10.02 17.28 -6.15
CA THR A 284 -8.72 16.64 -6.30
C THR A 284 -8.28 16.62 -7.76
N ARG A 285 -6.97 16.71 -7.97
CA ARG A 285 -6.36 16.64 -9.28
C ARG A 285 -5.13 15.74 -9.23
N THR A 286 -5.07 14.75 -10.13
CA THR A 286 -3.88 13.94 -10.36
C THR A 286 -3.47 14.08 -11.82
N ASP A 287 -2.21 14.46 -12.07
CA ASP A 287 -1.62 14.55 -13.40
C ASP A 287 -0.41 13.64 -13.46
N ILE A 288 -0.33 12.83 -14.53
CA ILE A 288 0.74 11.87 -14.79
C ILE A 288 1.33 12.18 -16.17
N ARG A 289 2.65 12.20 -16.25
CA ARG A 289 3.37 12.24 -17.51
C ARG A 289 4.53 11.24 -17.46
N ARG A 290 4.55 10.35 -18.44
CA ARG A 290 5.64 9.39 -18.62
C ARG A 290 6.24 9.57 -20.00
N LEU A 291 7.56 9.63 -20.06
CA LEU A 291 8.35 9.70 -21.27
C LEU A 291 9.29 8.51 -21.29
N GLY A 292 9.14 7.60 -22.22
CA GLY A 292 10.11 6.55 -22.53
C GLY A 292 11.04 7.00 -23.65
N THR A 293 12.31 6.70 -23.54
CA THR A 293 13.32 6.89 -24.58
C THR A 293 14.21 5.66 -24.65
N ASP A 294 14.49 5.19 -25.87
CA ASP A 294 15.37 4.07 -26.14
C ASP A 294 16.33 4.51 -27.23
N PRO A 295 17.65 4.31 -27.10
CA PRO A 295 18.63 4.69 -28.11
C PRO A 295 18.55 3.83 -29.39
N VAL A 296 17.79 2.74 -29.39
CA VAL A 296 17.56 1.93 -30.59
C VAL A 296 16.59 2.66 -31.52
N VAL A 297 16.96 2.74 -32.83
CA VAL A 297 16.27 3.58 -33.84
C VAL A 297 14.78 3.26 -34.03
N PHE A 298 14.34 2.05 -33.73
CA PHE A 298 12.93 1.68 -33.70
C PHE A 298 12.63 0.88 -32.44
N SER A 299 11.90 1.50 -31.51
CA SER A 299 11.57 0.84 -30.25
C SER A 299 10.20 1.27 -29.75
N PHE A 300 9.41 0.31 -29.27
CA PHE A 300 8.20 0.59 -28.50
C PHE A 300 8.47 1.29 -27.16
N ASN A 301 9.75 1.42 -26.76
CA ASN A 301 10.15 2.16 -25.59
C ASN A 301 10.19 3.69 -25.82
N ASN A 302 10.11 4.15 -27.08
CA ASN A 302 9.96 5.58 -27.40
C ASN A 302 8.47 5.94 -27.37
N PHE A 303 8.01 6.43 -26.23
CA PHE A 303 6.61 6.79 -26.01
C PHE A 303 6.43 8.04 -25.15
N ILE A 304 5.30 8.68 -25.30
CA ILE A 304 4.80 9.73 -24.42
C ILE A 304 3.41 9.33 -23.93
N VAL A 305 3.27 9.23 -22.61
CA VAL A 305 1.97 9.00 -21.98
C VAL A 305 1.61 10.17 -21.09
N ARG A 306 0.36 10.61 -21.16
CA ARG A 306 -0.20 11.65 -20.30
C ARG A 306 -1.53 11.18 -19.76
N GLY A 307 -1.73 11.38 -18.47
CA GLY A 307 -2.98 11.07 -17.80
C GLY A 307 -3.41 12.18 -16.86
N SER A 308 -4.69 12.33 -16.68
CA SER A 308 -5.20 13.23 -15.66
C SER A 308 -6.53 12.77 -15.10
N ILE A 309 -6.73 12.95 -13.80
CA ILE A 309 -7.97 12.72 -13.07
C ILE A 309 -8.33 14.02 -12.35
N GLY A 310 -9.55 14.50 -12.55
CA GLY A 310 -10.14 15.58 -11.75
C GLY A 310 -11.40 15.07 -11.09
N ARG A 311 -11.53 15.19 -9.77
CA ARG A 311 -12.68 14.72 -9.00
C ARG A 311 -13.19 15.81 -8.08
N ALA A 312 -14.50 16.02 -8.10
CA ALA A 312 -15.24 16.81 -7.11
C ALA A 312 -15.93 15.85 -6.15
N GLU A 313 -15.87 16.14 -4.87
CA GLU A 313 -16.35 15.27 -3.78
C GLU A 313 -17.19 16.08 -2.79
N TYR A 314 -18.30 15.51 -2.36
CA TYR A 314 -19.07 15.91 -1.20
C TYR A 314 -19.23 14.70 -0.29
N HIS A 315 -18.71 14.72 0.92
CA HIS A 315 -18.86 13.68 1.91
C HIS A 315 -19.38 14.27 3.21
N THR A 316 -20.30 13.57 3.87
CA THR A 316 -20.83 13.99 5.17
C THR A 316 -21.00 12.81 6.08
N ALA A 317 -20.71 12.99 7.36
CA ALA A 317 -21.04 12.11 8.46
C ALA A 317 -21.95 12.88 9.43
N PHE A 318 -22.98 12.22 9.92
CA PHE A 318 -23.94 12.79 10.87
C PHE A 318 -24.23 11.82 12.00
N ASP A 319 -23.82 12.17 13.21
CA ASP A 319 -24.14 11.46 14.43
C ASP A 319 -25.55 11.86 14.87
N VAL A 320 -26.51 10.99 14.54
CA VAL A 320 -27.91 11.15 14.96
C VAL A 320 -27.98 11.12 16.49
N ASN A 321 -27.25 10.19 17.09
CA ASN A 321 -26.97 10.03 18.52
C ASN A 321 -25.75 9.13 18.69
N ASP A 322 -25.34 8.84 19.93
CA ASP A 322 -24.17 8.00 20.24
C ASP A 322 -24.25 6.58 19.63
N ALA A 323 -25.45 6.09 19.39
CA ALA A 323 -25.68 4.74 18.85
C ALA A 323 -25.81 4.70 17.32
N LEU A 324 -25.96 5.85 16.63
CA LEU A 324 -26.28 5.88 15.20
C LEU A 324 -25.55 7.00 14.49
N THR A 325 -24.66 6.64 13.55
CA THR A 325 -24.02 7.54 12.60
C THR A 325 -24.48 7.23 11.17
N LEU A 326 -24.81 8.25 10.41
CA LEU A 326 -25.12 8.17 8.98
C LEU A 326 -24.01 8.83 8.19
N THR A 327 -23.48 8.15 7.17
CA THR A 327 -22.54 8.76 6.23
C THR A 327 -23.10 8.73 4.82
N ALA A 328 -22.82 9.77 4.04
CA ALA A 328 -23.22 9.86 2.64
C ALA A 328 -22.16 10.62 1.82
N GLY A 329 -22.07 10.30 0.54
CA GLY A 329 -21.20 11.01 -0.37
C GLY A 329 -21.72 11.05 -1.80
N LEU A 330 -21.34 12.11 -2.49
CA LEU A 330 -21.53 12.32 -3.92
C LEU A 330 -20.19 12.66 -4.55
N GLU A 331 -19.88 12.05 -5.67
CA GLU A 331 -18.61 12.25 -6.37
C GLU A 331 -18.84 12.38 -7.87
N TYR A 332 -18.05 13.24 -8.51
CA TYR A 332 -18.01 13.33 -9.96
C TYR A 332 -16.55 13.39 -10.42
N GLU A 333 -16.16 12.43 -11.24
CA GLU A 333 -14.79 12.28 -11.75
C GLU A 333 -14.76 12.38 -13.27
N ARG A 334 -13.73 13.07 -13.78
CA ARG A 334 -13.33 13.07 -15.19
C ARG A 334 -11.90 12.58 -15.30
N SER A 335 -11.69 11.63 -16.18
CA SER A 335 -10.37 11.10 -16.46
C SER A 335 -10.03 11.21 -17.95
N PHE A 336 -8.75 11.42 -18.22
CA PHE A 336 -8.18 11.58 -19.55
C PHE A 336 -6.86 10.81 -19.62
N ALA A 337 -6.63 10.10 -20.70
CA ALA A 337 -5.34 9.49 -21.04
C ALA A 337 -5.01 9.76 -22.50
N SER A 338 -3.74 9.93 -22.79
CA SER A 338 -3.18 10.02 -24.14
C SER A 338 -1.88 9.25 -24.21
N THR A 339 -1.77 8.35 -25.17
CA THR A 339 -0.56 7.58 -25.43
C THR A 339 -0.13 7.81 -26.87
N SER A 340 1.13 8.14 -27.10
CA SER A 340 1.72 8.20 -28.42
C SER A 340 3.06 7.47 -28.44
N PHE A 341 3.27 6.67 -29.45
CA PHE A 341 4.54 6.06 -29.78
C PHE A 341 5.24 6.89 -30.85
N GLU A 342 6.56 6.74 -30.97
CA GLU A 342 7.35 7.47 -31.96
C GLU A 342 6.79 7.32 -33.39
N GLY A 343 6.53 8.46 -34.04
CA GLY A 343 5.98 8.49 -35.41
C GLY A 343 4.49 8.18 -35.54
N ALA A 344 3.78 7.88 -34.43
CA ALA A 344 2.35 7.58 -34.45
C ALA A 344 1.50 8.75 -33.91
N ALA A 345 0.25 8.85 -34.37
CA ALA A 345 -0.73 9.74 -33.78
C ALA A 345 -1.05 9.30 -32.35
N ALA A 346 -1.38 10.28 -31.48
CA ALA A 346 -1.74 9.97 -30.12
C ALA A 346 -3.12 9.31 -30.01
N ASP A 347 -3.17 8.17 -29.33
CA ASP A 347 -4.43 7.58 -28.89
C ASP A 347 -4.97 8.35 -27.70
N ILE A 348 -6.23 8.75 -27.74
CA ILE A 348 -6.86 9.57 -26.71
C ILE A 348 -8.09 8.85 -26.15
N ALA A 349 -8.14 8.69 -24.86
CA ALA A 349 -9.26 8.13 -24.13
C ALA A 349 -9.78 9.09 -23.04
N ARG A 350 -11.08 9.08 -22.81
CA ARG A 350 -11.76 9.88 -21.78
C ARG A 350 -12.83 9.04 -21.11
N ASN A 351 -13.03 9.26 -19.83
CA ASN A 351 -14.13 8.66 -19.09
C ASN A 351 -14.71 9.66 -18.09
N GLN A 352 -15.96 9.44 -17.71
CA GLN A 352 -16.65 10.21 -16.69
C GLN A 352 -17.42 9.24 -15.81
N VAL A 353 -17.42 9.48 -14.51
CA VAL A 353 -18.22 8.72 -13.56
C VAL A 353 -18.90 9.65 -12.57
N ALA A 354 -20.19 9.41 -12.35
CA ALA A 354 -20.95 10.01 -11.28
C ALA A 354 -21.29 8.93 -10.25
N SER A 355 -21.03 9.20 -8.99
CA SER A 355 -21.15 8.22 -7.91
C SER A 355 -21.92 8.80 -6.73
N GLY A 356 -22.65 7.93 -6.03
CA GLY A 356 -23.26 8.24 -4.76
C GLY A 356 -23.23 7.03 -3.83
N PHE A 357 -22.98 7.27 -2.55
CA PHE A 357 -22.99 6.23 -1.53
C PHE A 357 -23.67 6.67 -0.25
N GLY A 358 -24.13 5.71 0.52
CA GLY A 358 -24.61 5.89 1.88
C GLY A 358 -24.22 4.72 2.75
N GLN A 359 -23.95 5.01 4.03
CA GLN A 359 -23.56 4.03 5.01
C GLN A 359 -24.24 4.34 6.36
N ILE A 360 -24.57 3.30 7.09
CA ILE A 360 -25.16 3.36 8.43
C ILE A 360 -24.19 2.64 9.37
N ILE A 361 -23.82 3.30 10.46
CA ILE A 361 -23.01 2.74 11.54
C ILE A 361 -23.90 2.72 12.80
N VAL A 362 -24.07 1.55 13.39
CA VAL A 362 -24.94 1.33 14.57
C VAL A 362 -24.10 0.75 15.69
N ARG A 363 -24.22 1.35 16.89
CA ARG A 363 -23.58 0.92 18.13
C ARG A 363 -24.65 0.55 19.17
N PRO A 364 -25.26 -0.65 19.06
CA PRO A 364 -26.43 -1.00 19.86
C PRO A 364 -26.12 -1.24 21.35
N VAL A 365 -24.90 -1.66 21.64
CA VAL A 365 -24.36 -1.85 23.00
C VAL A 365 -22.86 -1.54 22.99
N THR A 366 -22.30 -1.25 24.13
CA THR A 366 -20.88 -0.98 24.29
C THR A 366 -20.02 -2.11 23.69
N GLY A 367 -19.04 -1.77 22.90
CA GLY A 367 -18.13 -2.70 22.25
C GLY A 367 -18.70 -3.41 21.02
N LEU A 368 -19.94 -3.16 20.58
CA LEU A 368 -20.49 -3.71 19.35
C LEU A 368 -20.77 -2.61 18.33
N THR A 369 -20.06 -2.65 17.21
CA THR A 369 -20.28 -1.74 16.07
C THR A 369 -20.67 -2.56 14.84
N MET A 370 -21.73 -2.14 14.17
CA MET A 370 -22.23 -2.74 12.94
C MET A 370 -22.31 -1.68 11.85
N THR A 371 -21.71 -1.94 10.70
CA THR A 371 -21.71 -1.03 9.57
C THR A 371 -22.33 -1.68 8.36
N GLY A 372 -23.17 -0.96 7.63
CA GLY A 372 -23.76 -1.39 6.36
C GLY A 372 -23.84 -0.24 5.38
N GLY A 373 -23.54 -0.49 4.10
CA GLY A 373 -23.52 0.56 3.10
C GLY A 373 -23.79 0.08 1.68
N VAL A 374 -24.15 1.04 0.84
CA VAL A 374 -24.39 0.85 -0.60
C VAL A 374 -23.78 1.99 -1.37
N ARG A 375 -23.22 1.67 -2.54
CA ARG A 375 -22.72 2.64 -3.50
C ARG A 375 -23.26 2.35 -4.90
N ARG A 376 -23.53 3.39 -5.66
CA ARG A 376 -23.85 3.34 -7.08
C ARG A 376 -22.88 4.23 -7.86
N ASP A 377 -22.20 3.63 -8.84
CA ASP A 377 -21.37 4.31 -9.82
C ASP A 377 -22.02 4.23 -11.20
N LYS A 378 -22.05 5.35 -11.94
CA LYS A 378 -22.56 5.42 -13.30
C LYS A 378 -21.46 5.97 -14.22
N TYR A 379 -20.93 5.09 -15.02
CA TYR A 379 -19.93 5.39 -16.06
C TYR A 379 -20.63 5.75 -17.39
N ASN A 380 -20.00 6.62 -18.18
CA ASN A 380 -20.48 6.90 -19.53
C ASN A 380 -20.31 5.69 -20.47
N ASP A 381 -19.24 4.88 -20.28
CA ASP A 381 -18.88 3.80 -21.22
C ASP A 381 -19.32 2.42 -20.77
N TYR A 382 -19.33 2.15 -19.44
CA TYR A 382 -19.56 0.81 -18.88
C TYR A 382 -20.90 0.65 -18.15
N GLY A 383 -21.77 1.68 -18.22
CA GLY A 383 -23.05 1.66 -17.51
C GLY A 383 -22.93 1.83 -16.01
N GLY A 384 -23.78 1.19 -15.25
CA GLY A 384 -23.86 1.38 -13.80
C GLY A 384 -23.46 0.14 -13.00
N GLN A 385 -22.63 0.35 -11.96
CA GLN A 385 -22.24 -0.66 -10.98
C GLN A 385 -22.82 -0.33 -9.61
N THR A 386 -23.38 -1.33 -8.91
CA THR A 386 -23.82 -1.19 -7.53
C THR A 386 -23.00 -2.13 -6.67
N THR A 387 -22.48 -1.65 -5.55
CA THR A 387 -21.73 -2.44 -4.58
C THR A 387 -22.37 -2.32 -3.20
N LEU A 388 -22.38 -3.44 -2.49
CA LEU A 388 -22.84 -3.56 -1.11
C LEU A 388 -21.66 -3.92 -0.22
N GLY A 389 -21.68 -3.45 1.01
CA GLY A 389 -20.69 -3.81 2.01
C GLY A 389 -21.25 -3.68 3.42
N GLY A 390 -20.71 -4.46 4.33
CA GLY A 390 -21.02 -4.35 5.75
C GLY A 390 -20.01 -5.12 6.58
N ASN A 391 -19.87 -4.69 7.81
CA ASN A 391 -18.97 -5.32 8.76
C ASN A 391 -19.53 -5.24 10.18
N ILE A 392 -18.99 -6.09 11.04
CA ILE A 392 -19.28 -6.15 12.47
C ILE A 392 -17.95 -6.19 13.19
N ALA A 393 -17.79 -5.31 14.18
CA ALA A 393 -16.74 -5.35 15.17
C ALA A 393 -17.37 -5.55 16.55
N PHE A 394 -16.86 -6.53 17.29
CA PHE A 394 -17.29 -6.78 18.66
C PHE A 394 -16.06 -6.90 19.57
N THR A 395 -15.96 -5.98 20.52
CA THR A 395 -14.83 -5.84 21.46
C THR A 395 -15.29 -6.09 22.91
N PRO A 396 -15.59 -7.35 23.30
CA PRO A 396 -15.89 -7.70 24.68
C PRO A 396 -14.65 -7.61 25.58
N ASN A 397 -14.87 -7.78 26.90
CA ASN A 397 -13.79 -7.86 27.90
C ASN A 397 -12.91 -6.60 27.94
N ASP A 398 -13.54 -5.42 27.96
CA ASP A 398 -12.84 -4.14 27.98
C ASP A 398 -11.84 -3.99 26.81
N GLY A 399 -12.26 -4.46 25.63
CA GLY A 399 -11.44 -4.39 24.42
C GLY A 399 -10.36 -5.48 24.27
N ARG A 400 -10.09 -6.33 25.25
CA ARG A 400 -9.04 -7.37 25.17
C ARG A 400 -9.27 -8.42 24.11
N THR A 401 -10.51 -8.62 23.72
CA THR A 401 -10.90 -9.53 22.64
C THR A 401 -11.56 -8.72 21.54
N MET A 402 -11.21 -8.96 20.28
CA MET A 402 -11.92 -8.38 19.15
C MET A 402 -12.35 -9.48 18.18
N LEU A 403 -13.63 -9.54 17.92
CA LEU A 403 -14.24 -10.40 16.90
C LEU A 403 -14.68 -9.55 15.72
N ARG A 404 -14.35 -9.97 14.52
CA ARG A 404 -14.67 -9.24 13.30
C ARG A 404 -15.34 -10.15 12.27
N ALA A 405 -16.32 -9.60 11.56
CA ALA A 405 -16.88 -10.22 10.37
C ALA A 405 -17.10 -9.15 9.31
N THR A 406 -16.73 -9.43 8.06
CA THR A 406 -16.91 -8.49 6.95
C THR A 406 -17.48 -9.22 5.75
N TYR A 407 -18.46 -8.62 5.11
CA TYR A 407 -18.88 -8.92 3.74
C TYR A 407 -18.69 -7.68 2.90
N GLY A 408 -18.04 -7.82 1.75
CA GLY A 408 -17.82 -6.73 0.82
C GLY A 408 -17.92 -7.16 -0.62
N GLU A 409 -18.58 -6.34 -1.41
CA GLU A 409 -18.53 -6.40 -2.86
C GLU A 409 -17.56 -5.34 -3.37
N GLY A 410 -16.89 -5.63 -4.47
CA GLY A 410 -16.00 -4.68 -5.13
C GLY A 410 -16.06 -4.82 -6.63
N PHE A 411 -15.66 -3.75 -7.33
CA PHE A 411 -15.52 -3.78 -8.77
C PHE A 411 -14.30 -2.96 -9.22
N ARG A 412 -13.80 -3.26 -10.42
CA ARG A 412 -12.83 -2.46 -11.13
C ARG A 412 -13.35 -2.22 -12.55
N ALA A 413 -13.57 -0.96 -12.89
CA ALA A 413 -13.85 -0.58 -14.27
C ALA A 413 -12.59 -0.84 -15.12
N PRO A 414 -12.73 -1.23 -16.41
CA PRO A 414 -11.62 -1.26 -17.34
C PRO A 414 -10.89 0.10 -17.34
N THR A 415 -9.56 0.07 -17.44
CA THR A 415 -8.78 1.30 -17.61
C THR A 415 -9.04 1.94 -18.96
N LEU A 416 -8.59 3.19 -19.11
CA LEU A 416 -8.67 3.86 -20.41
C LEU A 416 -7.86 3.11 -21.48
N SER A 417 -6.73 2.50 -21.12
CA SER A 417 -5.92 1.70 -22.04
C SER A 417 -6.55 0.33 -22.35
N GLU A 418 -7.15 -0.34 -21.37
CA GLU A 418 -7.82 -1.62 -21.56
C GLU A 418 -9.06 -1.52 -22.47
N GLY A 419 -9.75 -0.38 -22.45
CA GLY A 419 -10.96 -0.15 -23.23
C GLY A 419 -10.73 0.35 -24.66
N GLN A 420 -9.50 0.75 -25.05
CA GLN A 420 -9.24 1.41 -26.33
C GLN A 420 -8.44 0.51 -27.30
N PRO A 421 -8.89 0.36 -28.58
CA PRO A 421 -8.09 -0.26 -29.63
C PRO A 421 -6.74 0.46 -29.84
N PRO A 422 -5.70 -0.20 -30.38
CA PRO A 422 -5.73 -1.56 -30.96
C PRO A 422 -5.54 -2.68 -29.93
N TYR A 423 -4.96 -2.40 -28.75
CA TYR A 423 -4.65 -3.41 -27.74
C TYR A 423 -5.74 -3.56 -26.67
N GLY A 424 -6.59 -2.57 -26.53
CA GLY A 424 -7.75 -2.61 -25.66
C GLY A 424 -8.99 -3.16 -26.36
N ASN A 425 -10.01 -3.48 -25.58
CA ASN A 425 -11.27 -4.06 -26.04
C ASN A 425 -12.45 -3.29 -25.44
N PRO A 426 -13.22 -2.56 -26.25
CA PRO A 426 -14.37 -1.80 -25.77
C PRO A 426 -15.54 -2.67 -25.27
N ALA A 427 -15.51 -3.99 -25.52
CA ALA A 427 -16.50 -4.94 -25.03
C ALA A 427 -16.20 -5.50 -23.62
N LEU A 428 -15.13 -5.02 -22.97
CA LEU A 428 -14.77 -5.47 -21.63
C LEU A 428 -15.88 -5.15 -20.61
N ARG A 429 -16.13 -6.12 -19.75
CA ARG A 429 -16.96 -5.94 -18.56
C ARG A 429 -16.10 -5.55 -17.38
N PRO A 430 -16.61 -4.73 -16.43
CA PRO A 430 -15.94 -4.49 -15.16
C PRO A 430 -15.65 -5.79 -14.40
N GLU A 431 -14.46 -5.90 -13.81
CA GLU A 431 -14.15 -6.96 -12.86
C GLU A 431 -15.06 -6.79 -11.63
N THR A 432 -15.51 -7.90 -11.05
CA THR A 432 -16.26 -7.88 -9.81
C THR A 432 -15.70 -8.89 -8.82
N ALA A 433 -15.83 -8.60 -7.53
CA ALA A 433 -15.49 -9.55 -6.47
C ALA A 433 -16.48 -9.49 -5.32
N ARG A 434 -16.62 -10.64 -4.64
CA ARG A 434 -17.29 -10.78 -3.35
C ARG A 434 -16.31 -11.40 -2.38
N ASN A 435 -16.24 -10.81 -1.20
CA ASN A 435 -15.36 -11.24 -0.14
C ASN A 435 -16.13 -11.45 1.16
N PHE A 436 -15.69 -12.43 1.93
CA PHE A 436 -16.14 -12.68 3.28
C PHE A 436 -14.93 -12.95 4.17
N ASP A 437 -14.82 -12.22 5.29
CA ASP A 437 -13.76 -12.36 6.27
C ASP A 437 -14.32 -12.65 7.66
N LEU A 438 -13.56 -13.42 8.43
CA LEU A 438 -13.74 -13.60 9.87
C LEU A 438 -12.39 -13.34 10.56
N GLY A 439 -12.39 -12.45 11.51
CA GLY A 439 -11.20 -12.06 12.26
C GLY A 439 -11.38 -12.25 13.76
N PHE A 440 -10.30 -12.61 14.41
CA PHE A 440 -10.18 -12.74 15.86
C PHE A 440 -8.87 -12.10 16.30
N GLU A 441 -8.93 -11.26 17.33
CA GLU A 441 -7.76 -10.72 18.01
C GLU A 441 -7.92 -10.89 19.51
N GLN A 442 -6.81 -11.20 20.18
CA GLN A 442 -6.79 -11.39 21.63
C GLN A 442 -5.53 -10.78 22.23
N GLN A 443 -5.72 -9.87 23.17
CA GLN A 443 -4.68 -9.47 24.09
C GLN A 443 -4.58 -10.47 25.24
N ILE A 444 -3.36 -10.88 25.54
CA ILE A 444 -3.01 -11.78 26.64
C ILE A 444 -1.85 -11.20 27.43
N LEU A 445 -1.57 -11.78 28.60
CA LEU A 445 -0.47 -11.35 29.48
C LEU A 445 -0.56 -9.85 29.85
N ASN A 446 -1.77 -9.37 30.17
CA ASN A 446 -2.04 -7.96 30.53
C ASN A 446 -1.59 -6.96 29.44
N GLY A 447 -1.83 -7.29 28.15
CA GLY A 447 -1.48 -6.41 27.04
C GLY A 447 -0.09 -6.64 26.43
N THR A 448 0.83 -7.30 27.14
CA THR A 448 2.20 -7.54 26.62
C THR A 448 2.26 -8.48 25.43
N ALA A 449 1.20 -9.22 25.15
CA ALA A 449 1.11 -10.05 23.96
C ALA A 449 -0.26 -9.90 23.30
N ARG A 450 -0.25 -9.83 21.97
CA ARG A 450 -1.43 -9.77 21.11
C ARG A 450 -1.31 -10.85 20.03
N PHE A 451 -2.31 -11.69 19.92
CA PHE A 451 -2.47 -12.67 18.85
C PHE A 451 -3.60 -12.23 17.93
N PHE A 452 -3.46 -12.48 16.62
CA PHE A 452 -4.54 -12.29 15.67
C PHE A 452 -4.61 -13.41 14.66
N ALA A 453 -5.82 -13.68 14.17
CA ALA A 453 -6.08 -14.57 13.05
C ALA A 453 -7.24 -14.03 12.21
N THR A 454 -7.13 -14.11 10.88
CA THR A 454 -8.18 -13.71 9.95
C THR A 454 -8.30 -14.76 8.85
N TYR A 455 -9.46 -15.38 8.73
CA TYR A 455 -9.83 -16.17 7.57
C TYR A 455 -10.47 -15.28 6.52
N PHE A 456 -10.14 -15.48 5.25
CA PHE A 456 -10.74 -14.76 4.13
C PHE A 456 -11.12 -15.69 2.97
N ASN A 457 -12.19 -15.34 2.25
CA ASN A 457 -12.64 -16.04 1.05
C ASN A 457 -13.15 -15.02 0.05
N ARG A 458 -12.43 -14.87 -1.06
CA ARG A 458 -12.77 -13.97 -2.16
C ARG A 458 -13.05 -14.76 -3.43
N ARG A 459 -14.11 -14.36 -4.14
CA ARG A 459 -14.43 -14.83 -5.49
C ARG A 459 -14.49 -13.64 -6.42
N SER A 460 -13.67 -13.66 -7.46
CA SER A 460 -13.62 -12.63 -8.49
C SER A 460 -14.09 -13.20 -9.82
N THR A 461 -14.79 -12.38 -10.59
CA THR A 461 -15.28 -12.72 -11.93
C THR A 461 -14.93 -11.62 -12.92
N ASP A 462 -14.86 -11.96 -14.19
CA ASP A 462 -14.55 -11.04 -15.30
C ASP A 462 -13.20 -10.32 -15.15
N LEU A 463 -12.17 -10.98 -14.55
CA LEU A 463 -10.84 -10.38 -14.44
C LEU A 463 -10.35 -10.00 -15.84
N ILE A 464 -9.71 -8.82 -15.93
CA ILE A 464 -9.15 -8.33 -17.18
C ILE A 464 -7.67 -8.71 -17.23
N ALA A 465 -7.29 -9.39 -18.31
CA ALA A 465 -5.90 -9.72 -18.60
C ALA A 465 -5.60 -9.51 -20.08
N PHE A 466 -4.34 -9.23 -20.40
CA PHE A 466 -3.88 -9.13 -21.77
C PHE A 466 -3.64 -10.54 -22.35
N SER A 467 -4.22 -10.81 -23.50
CA SER A 467 -4.08 -12.07 -24.26
C SER A 467 -3.03 -11.90 -25.35
N PHE A 468 -1.93 -12.65 -25.26
CA PHE A 468 -0.93 -12.69 -26.34
C PHE A 468 -1.41 -13.44 -27.59
N ALA A 469 -2.48 -14.21 -27.49
CA ALA A 469 -3.06 -14.92 -28.63
C ALA A 469 -3.85 -13.97 -29.54
N THR A 470 -4.58 -13.03 -28.95
CA THR A 470 -5.41 -12.06 -29.68
C THR A 470 -4.79 -10.66 -29.73
N PHE A 471 -3.71 -10.42 -28.97
CA PHE A 471 -3.10 -9.11 -28.77
C PHE A 471 -4.08 -8.05 -28.25
N GLN A 472 -5.05 -8.48 -27.43
CA GLN A 472 -6.05 -7.61 -26.84
C GLN A 472 -6.29 -7.94 -25.36
N SER A 473 -6.86 -6.98 -24.64
CA SER A 473 -7.37 -7.21 -23.29
C SER A 473 -8.67 -8.01 -23.34
N GLU A 474 -8.79 -9.02 -22.49
CA GLU A 474 -9.93 -9.93 -22.42
C GLU A 474 -10.37 -10.14 -20.97
N ASN A 475 -11.67 -10.44 -20.75
CA ASN A 475 -12.14 -10.89 -19.47
C ASN A 475 -11.81 -12.37 -19.26
N ILE A 476 -11.09 -12.68 -18.17
CA ILE A 476 -10.91 -14.04 -17.66
C ILE A 476 -12.06 -14.34 -16.69
N ASP A 477 -12.73 -15.48 -16.84
CA ASP A 477 -14.01 -15.70 -16.19
C ASP A 477 -13.96 -15.67 -14.66
N ARG A 478 -13.07 -16.44 -13.98
CA ARG A 478 -13.18 -16.64 -12.52
C ARG A 478 -11.83 -16.87 -11.82
N VAL A 479 -11.71 -16.28 -10.64
CA VAL A 479 -10.61 -16.55 -9.70
C VAL A 479 -11.19 -16.74 -8.30
N LYS A 480 -10.64 -17.70 -7.56
CA LYS A 480 -10.90 -17.88 -6.13
C LYS A 480 -9.61 -17.66 -5.35
N SER A 481 -9.70 -16.84 -4.30
CA SER A 481 -8.63 -16.65 -3.33
C SER A 481 -9.15 -16.93 -1.93
N THR A 482 -8.56 -17.89 -1.24
CA THR A 482 -8.94 -18.29 0.13
C THR A 482 -7.68 -18.40 0.96
N GLY A 483 -7.74 -18.01 2.22
CA GLY A 483 -6.57 -18.09 3.05
C GLY A 483 -6.78 -17.75 4.51
N VAL A 484 -5.67 -17.77 5.24
CA VAL A 484 -5.58 -17.40 6.65
C VAL A 484 -4.37 -16.51 6.84
N GLU A 485 -4.58 -15.41 7.52
CA GLU A 485 -3.54 -14.53 8.06
C GLU A 485 -3.51 -14.72 9.57
N THR A 486 -2.34 -14.87 10.15
CA THR A 486 -2.16 -14.97 11.60
C THR A 486 -0.84 -14.34 12.01
N GLY A 487 -0.76 -13.94 13.24
CA GLY A 487 0.47 -13.41 13.80
C GLY A 487 0.36 -13.08 15.27
N PHE A 488 1.47 -12.64 15.82
CA PHE A 488 1.52 -12.15 17.18
C PHE A 488 2.46 -10.95 17.29
N ASN A 489 2.14 -10.09 18.24
CA ASN A 489 3.01 -9.02 18.72
C ASN A 489 3.29 -9.30 20.20
N LEU A 490 4.54 -9.23 20.60
CA LEU A 490 4.98 -9.51 21.96
C LEU A 490 5.98 -8.44 22.41
N THR A 491 5.62 -7.72 23.48
CA THR A 491 6.44 -6.69 24.12
C THR A 491 6.72 -7.09 25.57
N PRO A 492 7.63 -8.07 25.81
CA PRO A 492 7.88 -8.60 27.16
C PRO A 492 8.42 -7.53 28.12
N THR A 493 9.03 -6.51 27.58
CA THR A 493 9.52 -5.31 28.26
C THR A 493 9.38 -4.12 27.34
N ASP A 494 9.38 -2.90 27.87
CA ASP A 494 9.34 -1.64 27.09
C ASP A 494 10.52 -1.49 26.11
N ARG A 495 11.48 -2.41 26.15
CA ARG A 495 12.70 -2.39 25.33
C ARG A 495 12.78 -3.51 24.29
N LEU A 496 11.85 -4.45 24.30
CA LEU A 496 11.88 -5.60 23.39
C LEU A 496 10.54 -5.75 22.69
N ASP A 497 10.52 -5.54 21.38
CA ASP A 497 9.37 -5.72 20.49
C ASP A 497 9.64 -6.92 19.57
N ILE A 498 8.72 -7.87 19.55
CA ILE A 498 8.77 -9.05 18.68
C ILE A 498 7.46 -9.13 17.93
N ARG A 499 7.51 -9.06 16.60
CA ARG A 499 6.33 -9.18 15.75
C ARG A 499 6.54 -10.30 14.74
N ALA A 500 5.58 -11.20 14.65
CA ALA A 500 5.58 -12.24 13.65
C ALA A 500 4.25 -12.30 12.93
N SER A 501 4.31 -12.58 11.63
CA SER A 501 3.12 -12.83 10.82
C SER A 501 3.35 -14.01 9.88
N TYR A 502 2.26 -14.69 9.57
CA TYR A 502 2.21 -15.75 8.57
C TYR A 502 0.92 -15.66 7.79
N THR A 503 1.03 -15.87 6.48
CA THR A 503 -0.10 -15.87 5.55
C THR A 503 -0.07 -17.13 4.71
N LEU A 504 -1.21 -17.81 4.66
CA LEU A 504 -1.51 -18.86 3.70
C LEU A 504 -2.54 -18.31 2.70
N VAL A 505 -2.22 -18.33 1.40
CA VAL A 505 -3.10 -17.88 0.32
C VAL A 505 -3.19 -18.94 -0.76
N ASP A 506 -4.38 -19.48 -0.99
CA ASP A 506 -4.70 -20.30 -2.16
C ASP A 506 -5.45 -19.44 -3.19
N ALA A 507 -4.72 -18.86 -4.16
CA ALA A 507 -5.23 -18.01 -5.23
C ALA A 507 -5.16 -18.76 -6.56
N VAL A 508 -6.30 -19.25 -7.04
CA VAL A 508 -6.37 -20.16 -8.20
C VAL A 508 -7.33 -19.69 -9.27
N ASN A 509 -6.97 -19.96 -10.51
CA ASN A 509 -7.82 -19.77 -11.68
C ASN A 509 -8.95 -20.81 -11.67
N ARG A 510 -10.19 -20.35 -11.80
CA ARG A 510 -11.40 -21.19 -11.90
C ARG A 510 -12.12 -21.02 -13.22
N SER A 511 -11.48 -20.36 -14.19
CA SER A 511 -11.99 -20.25 -15.58
C SER A 511 -11.90 -21.56 -16.30
N VAL A 512 -12.86 -21.87 -17.15
CA VAL A 512 -12.81 -23.05 -18.03
C VAL A 512 -11.69 -22.86 -19.06
N GLY A 513 -10.81 -23.83 -19.21
CA GLY A 513 -9.70 -23.78 -20.17
C GLY A 513 -8.42 -24.42 -19.64
N ALA A 514 -7.31 -24.24 -20.35
CA ALA A 514 -6.03 -24.89 -20.07
C ALA A 514 -5.45 -24.53 -18.69
N ASN A 515 -5.74 -23.34 -18.18
CA ASN A 515 -5.23 -22.85 -16.90
C ASN A 515 -6.18 -23.10 -15.72
N PHE A 516 -7.21 -23.96 -15.88
CA PHE A 516 -8.12 -24.30 -14.79
C PHE A 516 -7.39 -24.98 -13.63
N GLY A 517 -7.50 -24.42 -12.44
CA GLY A 517 -6.86 -24.94 -11.22
C GLY A 517 -5.43 -24.42 -11.00
N ASN A 518 -4.85 -23.73 -11.97
CA ASN A 518 -3.52 -23.15 -11.83
C ASN A 518 -3.49 -22.03 -10.81
N GLN A 519 -2.40 -21.94 -10.07
CA GLN A 519 -2.10 -20.85 -9.17
C GLN A 519 -1.89 -19.55 -9.96
N LEU A 520 -2.33 -18.42 -9.42
CA LEU A 520 -2.05 -17.14 -10.03
C LEU A 520 -0.55 -16.82 -9.98
N ALA A 521 -0.02 -16.26 -11.06
CA ALA A 521 1.40 -15.93 -11.17
C ALA A 521 1.86 -14.92 -10.10
N LEU A 522 3.07 -15.06 -9.58
CA LEU A 522 3.71 -14.22 -8.55
C LEU A 522 2.94 -14.17 -7.22
N ARG A 523 2.18 -15.22 -6.87
CA ARG A 523 1.46 -15.33 -5.60
C ARG A 523 1.94 -16.58 -4.86
N PRO A 524 2.95 -16.46 -3.97
CA PRO A 524 3.35 -17.56 -3.13
C PRO A 524 2.21 -17.99 -2.23
N GLN A 525 2.03 -19.30 -2.04
CA GLN A 525 1.00 -19.81 -1.12
C GLN A 525 1.33 -19.51 0.33
N HIS A 526 2.60 -19.44 0.66
CA HIS A 526 3.10 -19.22 2.01
C HIS A 526 3.98 -17.98 2.04
N SER A 527 3.71 -17.08 2.97
CA SER A 527 4.59 -15.95 3.26
C SER A 527 4.59 -15.69 4.77
N GLY A 528 5.69 -15.16 5.27
CA GLY A 528 5.80 -14.82 6.69
C GLY A 528 6.88 -13.78 6.94
N SER A 529 6.72 -13.04 8.00
CA SER A 529 7.70 -12.09 8.50
C SER A 529 7.91 -12.26 10.00
N LEU A 530 9.13 -12.04 10.44
CA LEU A 530 9.48 -11.92 11.85
C LEU A 530 10.39 -10.71 12.02
N THR A 531 10.08 -9.86 12.98
CA THR A 531 10.97 -8.77 13.40
C THR A 531 11.19 -8.86 14.89
N VAL A 532 12.42 -8.60 15.30
CA VAL A 532 12.83 -8.50 16.71
C VAL A 532 13.62 -7.22 16.86
N ASP A 533 13.15 -6.33 17.69
CA ASP A 533 13.76 -5.04 17.97
C ASP A 533 14.05 -4.91 19.46
N TRP A 534 15.30 -4.65 19.82
CA TRP A 534 15.76 -4.55 21.19
C TRP A 534 16.52 -3.25 21.43
N GLN A 535 15.99 -2.45 22.32
CA GLN A 535 16.67 -1.25 22.83
C GLN A 535 17.55 -1.64 24.03
N MET A 536 18.85 -1.69 23.81
CA MET A 536 19.82 -2.03 24.87
C MET A 536 19.89 -0.94 25.95
N PRO A 537 20.24 -1.29 27.20
CA PRO A 537 20.39 -0.29 28.28
C PRO A 537 21.42 0.82 28.00
N ILE A 538 22.35 0.59 27.07
CA ILE A 538 23.37 1.56 26.64
C ILE A 538 22.86 2.56 25.58
N GLY A 539 21.56 2.50 25.24
CA GLY A 539 20.94 3.37 24.23
C GLY A 539 21.05 2.85 22.79
N LEU A 540 21.84 1.82 22.53
CA LEU A 540 21.91 1.18 21.22
C LEU A 540 20.64 0.35 20.96
N SER A 541 19.94 0.62 19.87
CA SER A 541 18.87 -0.25 19.38
C SER A 541 19.42 -1.21 18.33
N VAL A 542 19.09 -2.49 18.45
CA VAL A 542 19.43 -3.52 17.46
C VAL A 542 18.18 -4.23 17.04
N GLY A 543 18.07 -4.52 15.74
CA GLY A 543 16.93 -5.21 15.19
C GLY A 543 17.34 -6.28 14.18
N SER A 544 16.48 -7.29 14.04
CA SER A 544 16.57 -8.31 13.00
C SER A 544 15.22 -8.44 12.31
N SER A 545 15.25 -8.70 11.02
CA SER A 545 14.07 -9.06 10.23
C SER A 545 14.32 -10.36 9.48
N VAL A 546 13.31 -11.22 9.42
CA VAL A 546 13.28 -12.43 8.60
C VAL A 546 12.06 -12.34 7.70
N LEU A 547 12.27 -12.43 6.39
CA LEU A 547 11.22 -12.55 5.39
C LEU A 547 11.24 -13.95 4.80
N LEU A 548 10.10 -14.64 4.84
CA LEU A 548 9.92 -15.98 4.29
C LEU A 548 8.93 -15.93 3.15
N ILE A 549 9.33 -16.36 1.97
CA ILE A 549 8.48 -16.44 0.78
C ILE A 549 8.52 -17.88 0.27
N GLY A 550 7.36 -18.49 0.11
CA GLY A 550 7.23 -19.83 -0.45
C GLY A 550 7.33 -19.85 -1.98
N ASN A 551 7.29 -21.05 -2.55
CA ASN A 551 7.32 -21.22 -4.00
C ASN A 551 6.11 -20.56 -4.68
N SER A 552 6.31 -20.10 -5.91
CA SER A 552 5.26 -19.54 -6.77
C SER A 552 5.55 -19.84 -8.24
N PHE A 553 4.78 -19.26 -9.13
CA PHE A 553 4.99 -19.35 -10.58
C PHE A 553 5.06 -17.95 -11.19
N ASP A 554 5.83 -17.79 -12.26
CA ASP A 554 5.93 -16.52 -12.96
C ASP A 554 4.81 -16.32 -13.99
N ASP A 555 4.25 -17.42 -14.51
CA ASP A 555 3.29 -17.44 -15.60
C ASP A 555 1.96 -18.10 -15.23
N ALA A 556 0.90 -17.79 -16.00
CA ALA A 556 -0.43 -18.30 -15.76
C ALA A 556 -0.59 -19.81 -16.07
N SER A 557 0.30 -20.39 -16.88
CA SER A 557 0.32 -21.82 -17.19
C SER A 557 1.02 -22.66 -16.13
N ASN A 558 1.66 -22.01 -15.14
CA ASN A 558 2.50 -22.61 -14.09
C ASN A 558 3.66 -23.43 -14.67
N SER A 559 4.22 -23.00 -15.79
CA SER A 559 5.35 -23.64 -16.44
C SER A 559 6.71 -23.13 -15.96
N VAL A 560 6.77 -21.90 -15.43
CA VAL A 560 7.96 -21.25 -14.91
C VAL A 560 7.85 -21.17 -13.38
N ALA A 561 8.50 -22.12 -12.70
CA ALA A 561 8.52 -22.15 -11.25
C ALA A 561 9.50 -21.11 -10.69
N LEU A 562 9.12 -20.49 -9.57
CA LEU A 562 9.95 -19.61 -8.76
C LEU A 562 10.13 -20.25 -7.40
N ASP A 563 11.38 -20.54 -7.05
CA ASP A 563 11.72 -21.16 -5.76
C ASP A 563 11.49 -20.19 -4.60
N GLY A 564 11.05 -20.73 -3.48
CA GLY A 564 10.90 -19.98 -2.23
C GLY A 564 12.26 -19.60 -1.64
N TYR A 565 12.27 -18.54 -0.84
CA TYR A 565 13.48 -18.02 -0.22
C TYR A 565 13.24 -17.46 1.18
N ALA A 566 14.34 -17.34 1.94
CA ALA A 566 14.37 -16.69 3.24
C ALA A 566 15.45 -15.61 3.24
N LEU A 567 15.07 -14.38 3.59
CA LEU A 567 15.98 -13.25 3.71
C LEU A 567 16.08 -12.83 5.18
N VAL A 568 17.31 -12.60 5.64
CA VAL A 568 17.56 -12.11 6.99
C VAL A 568 18.26 -10.75 6.90
N GLY A 569 17.70 -9.75 7.56
CA GLY A 569 18.27 -8.42 7.72
C GLY A 569 18.69 -8.17 9.16
N LEU A 570 19.73 -7.36 9.33
CA LEU A 570 20.16 -6.81 10.63
C LEU A 570 20.19 -5.30 10.52
N ARG A 571 19.80 -4.62 11.60
CA ARG A 571 19.81 -3.17 11.70
C ARG A 571 20.24 -2.74 13.09
N ALA A 572 20.82 -1.55 13.15
CA ALA A 572 21.17 -0.92 14.41
C ALA A 572 20.94 0.59 14.32
N SER A 573 20.62 1.21 15.45
CA SER A 573 20.60 2.67 15.57
C SER A 573 21.14 3.09 16.93
N LEU A 574 21.88 4.20 16.94
CA LEU A 574 22.53 4.75 18.11
C LEU A 574 22.21 6.24 18.21
N PRO A 575 21.39 6.66 19.19
CA PRO A 575 21.22 8.07 19.49
C PRO A 575 22.54 8.63 20.05
N ILE A 576 23.10 9.61 19.35
CA ILE A 576 24.29 10.35 19.79
C ILE A 576 23.90 11.38 20.85
N ASN A 577 22.71 11.95 20.69
CA ASN A 577 22.04 12.84 21.63
C ASN A 577 20.54 12.89 21.29
N ASP A 578 19.75 13.69 21.99
CA ASP A 578 18.30 13.81 21.82
C ASP A 578 17.87 14.27 20.40
N ARG A 579 18.79 14.79 19.61
CA ARG A 579 18.54 15.35 18.27
C ARG A 579 19.19 14.59 17.13
N LEU A 580 20.19 13.77 17.40
CA LEU A 580 21.01 13.12 16.36
C LEU A 580 21.12 11.63 16.63
N GLU A 581 20.77 10.84 15.64
CA GLU A 581 20.88 9.37 15.61
C GLU A 581 21.73 8.93 14.43
N LEU A 582 22.66 8.01 14.67
CA LEU A 582 23.31 7.22 13.61
C LEU A 582 22.59 5.90 13.46
N TYR A 583 22.41 5.43 12.24
CA TYR A 583 21.80 4.13 11.97
C TYR A 583 22.51 3.40 10.83
N GLY A 584 22.29 2.10 10.77
CA GLY A 584 22.77 1.29 9.67
C GLY A 584 22.03 -0.04 9.61
N ARG A 585 22.00 -0.62 8.42
CA ARG A 585 21.42 -1.94 8.17
C ARG A 585 22.26 -2.75 7.20
N VAL A 586 22.07 -4.05 7.27
CA VAL A 586 22.53 -5.01 6.28
C VAL A 586 21.34 -5.91 5.94
N ASP A 587 20.89 -5.85 4.71
CA ASP A 587 19.82 -6.71 4.19
C ASP A 587 20.42 -7.94 3.53
N ASN A 588 19.69 -9.08 3.57
CA ASN A 588 20.14 -10.35 3.00
C ASN A 588 21.56 -10.72 3.46
N ILE A 589 21.78 -10.81 4.78
CA ILE A 589 23.12 -11.00 5.37
C ILE A 589 23.82 -12.29 4.90
N PHE A 590 23.04 -13.31 4.51
CA PHE A 590 23.56 -14.59 4.03
C PHE A 590 23.83 -14.61 2.52
N ASP A 591 23.59 -13.50 1.82
CA ASP A 591 23.78 -13.36 0.36
C ASP A 591 23.01 -14.43 -0.45
N VAL A 592 21.79 -14.72 0.00
CA VAL A 592 20.91 -15.67 -0.69
C VAL A 592 20.62 -15.16 -2.10
N GLN A 593 20.85 -16.00 -3.09
CA GLN A 593 20.43 -15.73 -4.47
C GLN A 593 18.97 -16.13 -4.62
N TYR A 594 18.13 -15.20 -5.03
CA TYR A 594 16.69 -15.45 -5.16
C TYR A 594 16.12 -14.70 -6.37
N THR A 595 15.02 -15.22 -6.88
CA THR A 595 14.32 -14.63 -8.05
C THR A 595 12.88 -14.32 -7.66
N VAL A 596 12.50 -13.04 -7.78
CA VAL A 596 11.14 -12.57 -7.53
C VAL A 596 10.29 -12.63 -8.80
N VAL A 597 10.88 -12.28 -9.94
CA VAL A 597 10.29 -12.34 -11.28
C VAL A 597 11.29 -12.99 -12.21
N ALA A 598 10.88 -13.97 -13.01
CA ALA A 598 11.77 -14.71 -13.88
C ALA A 598 12.51 -13.78 -14.87
N GLY A 599 13.80 -14.00 -14.99
CA GLY A 599 14.69 -13.21 -15.86
C GLY A 599 15.15 -11.87 -15.28
N TYR A 600 14.68 -11.48 -14.09
CA TYR A 600 15.13 -10.27 -13.40
C TYR A 600 16.06 -10.59 -12.24
N ASN A 601 17.05 -9.74 -12.04
CA ASN A 601 17.93 -9.80 -10.88
C ASN A 601 17.23 -9.28 -9.62
N SER A 602 17.70 -9.74 -8.47
CA SER A 602 17.36 -9.21 -7.15
C SER A 602 18.64 -8.79 -6.43
N PHE A 603 18.52 -7.85 -5.48
CA PHE A 603 19.67 -7.46 -4.69
C PHE A 603 20.19 -8.65 -3.88
N GLY A 604 21.49 -8.92 -3.96
CA GLY A 604 22.23 -9.76 -3.02
C GLY A 604 22.34 -9.07 -1.65
N ARG A 605 23.35 -9.44 -0.87
CA ARG A 605 23.63 -8.72 0.37
C ARG A 605 23.92 -7.25 0.09
N ASN A 606 23.18 -6.37 0.76
CA ASN A 606 23.36 -4.93 0.65
C ASN A 606 23.43 -4.29 2.05
N ALA A 607 24.14 -3.16 2.15
CA ALA A 607 24.28 -2.43 3.39
C ALA A 607 24.05 -0.94 3.16
N ALA A 608 23.56 -0.28 4.21
CA ALA A 608 23.43 1.18 4.24
C ALA A 608 23.79 1.72 5.61
N VAL A 609 24.28 2.95 5.65
CA VAL A 609 24.54 3.74 6.85
C VAL A 609 23.94 5.12 6.68
N GLY A 610 23.44 5.68 7.76
CA GLY A 610 22.78 6.98 7.68
C GLY A 610 22.77 7.73 9.00
N VAL A 611 22.28 8.94 8.92
CA VAL A 611 22.07 9.84 10.04
C VAL A 611 20.67 10.42 9.98
N ARG A 612 20.02 10.53 11.14
CA ARG A 612 18.76 11.24 11.33
C ARG A 612 18.94 12.35 12.35
N ALA A 613 18.32 13.48 12.07
CA ALA A 613 18.27 14.60 13.01
C ALA A 613 16.83 15.06 13.21
N LYS A 614 16.50 15.43 14.47
CA LYS A 614 15.22 16.05 14.88
C LYS A 614 15.51 17.37 15.58
N PHE A 615 14.69 18.39 15.37
CA PHE A 615 14.84 19.70 16.00
C PHE A 615 13.52 20.47 16.08
#